data_2732c5adc2d3740ca6641b8c0b447578
#
_entry.id   2732c5adc2d3740ca6641b8c0b447578
#
_cell.length_a   1.000
_cell.length_b   1.000
_cell.length_c   1.000
_cell.angle_alpha   90.00
_cell.angle_beta   90.00
_cell.angle_gamma   90.00
#
_symmetry.space_group_name_H-M   'P 1'
#
loop_
_entity.id
_entity.type
_entity.pdbx_description
1 polymer ?
#
loop_
_entity_poly.entity_id
_entity_poly.type
_entity_poly.pdbx_seq_one_letter_code
_entity_poly.pdbx_strand_id
1 'polypeptide(L)'
;MKLKLSPVEIFLLIASSFFGILALIYLPISAGYDEETHLVRAWQMSTLDMLPNKVDEAEIPFPQIYWDLSYRRQFLVRSVPQDFWDKYGDLSIDSREYVYGVSTRSVYSPLLLVPQAIVLRYAGRSLDLPALPVFYLTRLAGLLSYILLIWLSLRLIPYGKWLFALLALSPIALLQAVTISADTISNGIAFLFIAGVLAIAQKEKIQKKDW
;
A
#
# COMPACT_ATOMS: atom_id res chain seq x y z
N MET A 1 24.11 -15.80 -11.13
CA MET A 1 23.10 -16.79 -10.69
C MET A 1 21.79 -16.48 -11.42
N LYS A 2 21.36 -17.32 -12.38
CA LYS A 2 20.09 -17.09 -13.09
C LYS A 2 18.93 -17.38 -12.14
N LEU A 3 18.15 -16.38 -11.81
CA LEU A 3 16.92 -16.53 -11.02
C LEU A 3 15.92 -17.34 -11.85
N LYS A 4 15.84 -18.67 -11.63
CA LYS A 4 14.78 -19.48 -12.21
C LYS A 4 13.51 -19.30 -11.38
N LEU A 5 12.46 -18.75 -12.00
CA LEU A 5 11.13 -18.67 -11.41
C LEU A 5 10.41 -20.01 -11.58
N SER A 6 9.73 -20.46 -10.54
CA SER A 6 8.84 -21.62 -10.61
C SER A 6 7.50 -21.24 -11.27
N PRO A 7 6.71 -22.20 -11.80
CA PRO A 7 5.41 -21.91 -12.39
C PRO A 7 4.46 -21.14 -11.47
N VAL A 8 4.45 -21.46 -10.17
CA VAL A 8 3.60 -20.76 -9.20
C VAL A 8 4.05 -19.31 -8.95
N GLU A 9 5.35 -19.04 -9.00
CA GLU A 9 5.88 -17.68 -8.88
C GLU A 9 5.52 -16.84 -10.11
N ILE A 10 5.63 -17.42 -11.30
CA ILE A 10 5.21 -16.76 -12.55
C ILE A 10 3.70 -16.46 -12.50
N PHE A 11 2.90 -17.46 -12.12
CA PHE A 11 1.45 -17.29 -11.96
C PHE A 11 1.12 -16.16 -10.96
N LEU A 12 1.74 -16.17 -9.77
CA LEU A 12 1.54 -15.12 -8.77
C LEU A 12 1.85 -13.74 -9.36
N LEU A 13 3.05 -13.58 -9.95
CA LEU A 13 3.49 -12.28 -10.47
C LEU A 13 2.56 -11.76 -11.58
N ILE A 14 2.14 -12.62 -12.50
CA ILE A 14 1.23 -12.21 -13.58
C ILE A 14 -0.16 -11.88 -13.01
N ALA A 15 -0.74 -12.77 -12.22
CA ALA A 15 -2.09 -12.61 -11.71
C ALA A 15 -2.19 -11.42 -10.74
N SER A 16 -1.25 -11.26 -9.81
CA SER A 16 -1.26 -10.12 -8.88
C SER A 16 -1.03 -8.78 -9.58
N SER A 17 -0.15 -8.74 -10.60
CA SER A 17 0.04 -7.53 -11.39
C SER A 17 -1.21 -7.20 -12.20
N PHE A 18 -1.78 -8.17 -12.89
CA PHE A 18 -2.96 -7.94 -13.72
C PHE A 18 -4.19 -7.50 -12.89
N PHE A 19 -4.57 -8.31 -11.91
CA PHE A 19 -5.74 -8.00 -11.08
C PHE A 19 -5.47 -6.83 -10.12
N GLY A 20 -4.24 -6.68 -9.64
CA GLY A 20 -3.86 -5.55 -8.81
C GLY A 20 -3.92 -4.22 -9.57
N ILE A 21 -3.42 -4.16 -10.80
CA ILE A 21 -3.51 -2.94 -11.63
C ILE A 21 -4.98 -2.64 -11.98
N LEU A 22 -5.77 -3.66 -12.34
CA LEU A 22 -7.20 -3.46 -12.55
C LEU A 22 -7.88 -2.89 -11.31
N ALA A 23 -7.66 -3.50 -10.15
CA ALA A 23 -8.22 -3.01 -8.89
C ALA A 23 -7.74 -1.59 -8.56
N LEU A 24 -6.47 -1.27 -8.79
CA LEU A 24 -5.90 0.05 -8.58
C LEU A 24 -6.59 1.13 -9.43
N ILE A 25 -6.90 0.81 -10.69
CA ILE A 25 -7.56 1.73 -11.62
C ILE A 25 -9.05 1.92 -11.27
N TYR A 26 -9.75 0.81 -10.99
CA TYR A 26 -11.19 0.83 -10.79
C TYR A 26 -11.62 1.15 -9.36
N LEU A 27 -10.74 0.98 -8.38
CA LEU A 27 -11.08 1.30 -7.00
C LEU A 27 -11.12 2.82 -6.81
N PRO A 28 -12.27 3.40 -6.46
CA PRO A 28 -12.38 4.84 -6.25
C PRO A 28 -11.36 5.36 -5.22
N ILE A 29 -11.02 6.63 -5.33
CA ILE A 29 -10.13 7.30 -4.39
C ILE A 29 -10.77 7.26 -3.00
N SER A 30 -9.98 6.90 -1.98
CA SER A 30 -10.42 6.74 -0.59
C SER A 30 -11.55 5.72 -0.38
N ALA A 31 -11.76 4.80 -1.33
CA ALA A 31 -12.70 3.69 -1.15
C ALA A 31 -12.12 2.52 -0.34
N GLY A 32 -10.83 2.55 -0.07
CA GLY A 32 -10.18 1.61 0.84
C GLY A 32 -10.65 1.80 2.27
N TYR A 33 -10.60 0.73 3.07
CA TYR A 33 -10.94 0.81 4.47
C TYR A 33 -9.91 1.71 5.20
N ASP A 34 -10.37 2.77 5.84
CA ASP A 34 -9.53 3.75 6.56
C ASP A 34 -8.42 4.40 5.70
N GLU A 35 -8.52 4.35 4.38
CA GLU A 35 -7.47 4.82 3.46
C GLU A 35 -7.11 6.29 3.68
N GLU A 36 -8.09 7.13 4.02
CA GLU A 36 -7.88 8.54 4.30
C GLU A 36 -6.96 8.75 5.52
N THR A 37 -7.23 8.05 6.61
CA THR A 37 -6.44 8.18 7.84
C THR A 37 -5.02 7.62 7.68
N HIS A 38 -4.87 6.57 6.87
CA HIS A 38 -3.56 6.05 6.51
C HIS A 38 -2.79 6.99 5.58
N LEU A 39 -3.48 7.66 4.65
CA LEU A 39 -2.88 8.67 3.78
C LEU A 39 -2.36 9.87 4.60
N VAL A 40 -3.16 10.38 5.56
CA VAL A 40 -2.70 11.43 6.48
C VAL A 40 -1.43 11.00 7.21
N ARG A 41 -1.39 9.77 7.71
CA ARG A 41 -0.20 9.25 8.39
C ARG A 41 1.00 9.10 7.46
N ALA A 42 0.82 8.55 6.27
CA ALA A 42 1.87 8.43 5.27
C ALA A 42 2.40 9.81 4.83
N TRP A 43 1.51 10.80 4.72
CA TRP A 43 1.88 12.18 4.44
C TRP A 43 2.75 12.78 5.54
N GLN A 44 2.39 12.62 6.81
CA GLN A 44 3.22 13.02 7.96
C GLN A 44 4.62 12.38 7.86
N MET A 45 4.67 11.07 7.65
CA MET A 45 5.95 10.35 7.52
C MET A 45 6.79 10.83 6.34
N SER A 46 6.18 11.38 5.29
CA SER A 46 6.90 11.95 4.15
C SER A 46 7.76 13.15 4.51
N THR A 47 7.51 13.80 5.65
CA THR A 47 8.38 14.85 6.24
C THR A 47 9.48 14.30 7.14
N LEU A 48 9.62 12.97 7.26
CA LEU A 48 10.49 12.25 8.20
C LEU A 48 10.02 12.32 9.67
N ASP A 49 8.79 12.78 9.89
CA ASP A 49 8.16 12.71 11.20
C ASP A 49 7.62 11.29 11.42
N MET A 50 8.48 10.45 12.00
CA MET A 50 8.20 9.02 12.21
C MET A 50 7.52 8.74 13.55
N LEU A 51 7.63 9.67 14.51
CA LEU A 51 7.07 9.47 15.84
C LEU A 51 5.58 9.84 15.86
N PRO A 52 4.77 9.07 16.58
CA PRO A 52 3.37 9.46 16.77
C PRO A 52 3.33 10.69 17.69
N ASN A 53 2.66 11.74 17.25
CA ASN A 53 2.23 12.79 18.15
C ASN A 53 1.19 12.21 19.12
N LYS A 54 0.97 12.83 20.27
CA LYS A 54 -0.06 12.41 21.23
C LYS A 54 -1.38 12.19 20.48
N VAL A 55 -2.01 11.06 20.70
CA VAL A 55 -3.17 10.56 19.91
C VAL A 55 -4.33 11.57 19.84
N ASP A 56 -4.48 12.40 20.86
CA ASP A 56 -5.59 13.36 20.99
C ASP A 56 -5.27 14.77 20.42
N GLU A 57 -4.02 15.03 20.00
CA GLU A 57 -3.58 16.37 19.59
C GLU A 57 -2.82 16.38 18.24
N ALA A 58 -2.80 15.26 17.51
CA ALA A 58 -2.04 15.17 16.27
C ALA A 58 -2.75 15.86 15.11
N GLU A 59 -2.77 17.18 15.15
CA GLU A 59 -3.09 18.01 13.98
C GLU A 59 -1.92 17.93 13.00
N ILE A 60 -2.13 17.19 11.93
CA ILE A 60 -1.14 17.01 10.88
C ILE A 60 -1.51 17.94 9.74
N PRO A 61 -0.63 18.89 9.34
CA PRO A 61 -0.86 19.68 8.15
C PRO A 61 -0.97 18.75 6.92
N PHE A 62 -2.16 18.72 6.31
CA PHE A 62 -2.51 17.81 5.24
C PHE A 62 -3.09 18.58 4.04
N PRO A 63 -2.65 18.30 2.79
CA PRO A 63 -3.15 19.03 1.64
C PRO A 63 -4.64 18.85 1.43
N GLN A 64 -5.38 19.96 1.38
CA GLN A 64 -6.83 19.98 1.16
C GLN A 64 -7.24 19.23 -0.10
N ILE A 65 -6.38 19.23 -1.13
CA ILE A 65 -6.67 18.56 -2.40
C ILE A 65 -6.99 17.07 -2.22
N TYR A 66 -6.33 16.38 -1.30
CA TYR A 66 -6.62 14.96 -1.04
C TYR A 66 -7.99 14.74 -0.39
N TRP A 67 -8.44 15.69 0.45
CA TRP A 67 -9.81 15.68 0.96
C TRP A 67 -10.83 15.94 -0.15
N ASP A 68 -10.53 16.89 -1.03
CA ASP A 68 -11.42 17.21 -2.16
C ASP A 68 -11.56 16.02 -3.12
N LEU A 69 -10.48 15.29 -3.37
CA LEU A 69 -10.48 14.05 -4.14
C LEU A 69 -11.27 12.94 -3.44
N SER A 70 -11.12 12.81 -2.13
CA SER A 70 -11.77 11.80 -1.30
C SER A 70 -13.26 12.09 -1.10
N TYR A 71 -13.64 13.34 -0.89
CA TYR A 71 -15.04 13.76 -0.68
C TYR A 71 -15.96 13.34 -1.84
N ARG A 72 -15.41 13.07 -3.00
CA ARG A 72 -16.15 12.58 -4.16
C ARG A 72 -16.37 11.05 -4.19
N ARG A 73 -15.93 10.34 -3.18
CA ARG A 73 -16.19 8.91 -2.98
C ARG A 73 -17.66 8.52 -3.21
N GLN A 74 -18.59 9.35 -2.80
CA GLN A 74 -20.02 9.10 -2.99
C GLN A 74 -20.46 9.17 -4.48
N PHE A 75 -19.77 9.97 -5.29
CA PHE A 75 -20.06 10.10 -6.72
C PHE A 75 -19.39 8.98 -7.53
N LEU A 76 -18.24 8.52 -7.11
CA LEU A 76 -17.46 7.48 -7.79
C LEU A 76 -18.13 6.10 -7.75
N VAL A 77 -19.05 5.88 -6.81
CA VAL A 77 -19.86 4.65 -6.75
C VAL A 77 -20.85 4.57 -7.94
N ARG A 78 -21.19 5.69 -8.58
CA ARG A 78 -22.16 5.73 -9.68
C ARG A 78 -21.54 5.95 -11.06
N SER A 79 -20.56 6.81 -11.18
CA SER A 79 -19.72 7.01 -12.38
C SER A 79 -18.67 8.08 -12.08
N VAL A 80 -17.46 7.91 -12.59
CA VAL A 80 -16.48 9.02 -12.61
C VAL A 80 -17.02 10.03 -13.62
N PRO A 81 -17.25 11.30 -13.19
CA PRO A 81 -17.64 12.34 -14.16
C PRO A 81 -16.59 12.42 -15.27
N GLN A 82 -17.02 12.58 -16.53
CA GLN A 82 -16.09 12.63 -17.66
C GLN A 82 -15.05 13.75 -17.52
N ASP A 83 -15.44 14.84 -16.85
CA ASP A 83 -14.59 16.00 -16.56
C ASP A 83 -13.69 15.85 -15.33
N PHE A 84 -13.72 14.70 -14.65
CA PHE A 84 -12.95 14.50 -13.41
C PHE A 84 -11.44 14.63 -13.64
N TRP A 85 -10.95 13.96 -14.68
CA TRP A 85 -9.53 13.99 -15.03
C TRP A 85 -9.10 15.37 -15.54
N ASP A 86 -9.94 16.01 -16.34
CA ASP A 86 -9.70 17.39 -16.83
C ASP A 86 -9.66 18.40 -15.68
N LYS A 87 -10.45 18.15 -14.64
CA LYS A 87 -10.56 19.05 -13.49
C LYS A 87 -9.49 18.84 -12.43
N TYR A 88 -9.06 17.60 -12.21
CA TYR A 88 -8.18 17.25 -11.07
C TYR A 88 -6.86 16.63 -11.50
N GLY A 89 -6.69 16.25 -12.76
CA GLY A 89 -5.52 15.52 -13.25
C GLY A 89 -4.21 16.26 -13.04
N ASP A 90 -4.21 17.56 -13.29
CA ASP A 90 -3.02 18.43 -13.29
C ASP A 90 -2.90 19.33 -12.05
N LEU A 91 -3.80 19.16 -11.06
CA LEU A 91 -3.72 19.99 -9.86
C LEU A 91 -2.53 19.61 -8.98
N SER A 92 -1.67 20.59 -8.71
CA SER A 92 -0.57 20.46 -7.75
C SER A 92 -1.10 20.13 -6.36
N ILE A 93 -0.29 19.45 -5.56
CA ILE A 93 -0.59 19.16 -4.16
C ILE A 93 -0.82 20.46 -3.38
N ASP A 94 -0.06 21.52 -3.70
CA ASP A 94 -0.17 22.84 -3.07
C ASP A 94 -1.21 23.75 -3.74
N SER A 95 -2.02 23.22 -4.68
CA SER A 95 -3.09 23.99 -5.36
C SER A 95 -4.21 24.44 -4.42
N ARG A 96 -4.27 23.86 -3.23
CA ARG A 96 -5.22 24.18 -2.16
C ARG A 96 -4.49 24.46 -0.86
N GLU A 97 -5.19 25.12 0.06
CA GLU A 97 -4.68 25.32 1.41
C GLU A 97 -4.44 23.98 2.13
N TYR A 98 -3.58 24.01 3.14
CA TYR A 98 -3.41 22.91 4.06
C TYR A 98 -4.51 22.97 5.13
N VAL A 99 -5.08 21.83 5.42
CA VAL A 99 -6.00 21.64 6.55
C VAL A 99 -5.37 20.73 7.58
N TYR A 100 -5.91 20.74 8.78
CA TYR A 100 -5.43 19.80 9.79
C TYR A 100 -6.16 18.47 9.66
N GLY A 101 -5.38 17.44 9.34
CA GLY A 101 -5.84 16.06 9.34
C GLY A 101 -5.57 15.40 10.68
N VAL A 102 -6.49 14.59 11.15
CA VAL A 102 -6.30 13.75 12.34
C VAL A 102 -6.05 12.32 11.88
N SER A 103 -4.92 11.74 12.30
CA SER A 103 -4.67 10.33 12.07
C SER A 103 -4.78 9.54 13.37
N THR A 104 -5.89 8.87 13.55
CA THR A 104 -6.05 7.87 14.63
C THR A 104 -5.12 6.66 14.44
N ARG A 105 -4.45 6.58 13.30
CA ARG A 105 -3.53 5.49 12.91
C ARG A 105 -2.06 5.81 13.22
N SER A 106 -1.77 6.93 13.87
CA SER A 106 -0.40 7.29 14.29
C SER A 106 0.22 6.30 15.27
N VAL A 107 -0.59 5.49 15.95
CA VAL A 107 -0.15 4.40 16.84
C VAL A 107 0.45 3.20 16.10
N TYR A 108 0.18 3.04 14.81
CA TYR A 108 0.76 1.94 14.04
C TYR A 108 2.26 2.15 13.79
N SER A 109 2.98 1.03 13.69
CA SER A 109 4.40 1.07 13.32
C SER A 109 4.59 1.84 12.01
N PRO A 110 5.48 2.81 11.96
CA PRO A 110 5.76 3.57 10.74
C PRO A 110 6.26 2.67 9.60
N LEU A 111 6.90 1.54 9.89
CA LEU A 111 7.39 0.60 8.87
C LEU A 111 6.31 0.16 7.89
N LEU A 112 5.06 0.09 8.34
CA LEU A 112 3.94 -0.39 7.53
C LEU A 112 3.53 0.57 6.40
N LEU A 113 3.92 1.85 6.48
CA LEU A 113 3.60 2.87 5.49
C LEU A 113 4.83 3.46 4.79
N VAL A 114 6.03 2.92 5.05
CA VAL A 114 7.29 3.43 4.46
C VAL A 114 7.25 3.49 2.93
N PRO A 115 6.81 2.47 2.17
CA PRO A 115 6.79 2.56 0.71
C PRO A 115 5.92 3.71 0.20
N GLN A 116 4.76 3.91 0.83
CA GLN A 116 3.83 4.99 0.51
C GLN A 116 4.40 6.36 0.86
N ALA A 117 5.01 6.49 2.04
CA ALA A 117 5.64 7.73 2.50
C ALA A 117 6.82 8.14 1.59
N ILE A 118 7.58 7.17 1.09
CA ILE A 118 8.66 7.42 0.12
C ILE A 118 8.11 8.06 -1.16
N VAL A 119 7.03 7.51 -1.73
CA VAL A 119 6.40 8.08 -2.93
C VAL A 119 5.89 9.50 -2.67
N LEU A 120 5.16 9.70 -1.57
CA LEU A 120 4.67 11.03 -1.18
C LEU A 120 5.79 12.05 -1.01
N ARG A 121 6.94 11.62 -0.45
CA ARG A 121 8.11 12.47 -0.30
C ARG A 121 8.73 12.85 -1.65
N TYR A 122 9.04 11.86 -2.48
CA TYR A 122 9.78 12.11 -3.72
C TYR A 122 8.88 12.62 -4.83
N ALA A 123 7.77 11.95 -5.12
CA ALA A 123 6.88 12.35 -6.21
C ALA A 123 6.05 13.59 -5.83
N GLY A 124 5.56 13.66 -4.59
CA GLY A 124 4.70 14.75 -4.16
C GLY A 124 5.49 16.00 -3.76
N ARG A 125 6.51 15.86 -2.88
CA ARG A 125 7.19 17.03 -2.31
C ARG A 125 8.43 17.46 -3.08
N SER A 126 9.19 16.51 -3.65
CA SER A 126 10.46 16.85 -4.31
C SER A 126 10.30 17.12 -5.79
N LEU A 127 9.43 16.36 -6.48
CA LEU A 127 9.18 16.51 -7.92
C LEU A 127 7.93 17.34 -8.23
N ASP A 128 7.17 17.72 -7.22
CA ASP A 128 5.92 18.48 -7.32
C ASP A 128 4.97 17.95 -8.42
N LEU A 129 4.82 16.63 -8.48
CA LEU A 129 3.89 16.02 -9.41
C LEU A 129 2.44 16.29 -8.97
N PRO A 130 1.49 16.30 -9.91
CA PRO A 130 0.09 16.51 -9.59
C PRO A 130 -0.45 15.53 -8.54
N ALA A 131 -1.38 15.97 -7.69
CA ALA A 131 -1.87 15.21 -6.55
C ALA A 131 -2.48 13.86 -6.93
N LEU A 132 -3.22 13.81 -8.04
CA LEU A 132 -3.90 12.61 -8.49
C LEU A 132 -2.92 11.52 -8.96
N PRO A 133 -1.96 11.77 -9.86
CA PRO A 133 -0.87 10.86 -10.15
C PRO A 133 -0.10 10.37 -8.91
N VAL A 134 0.23 11.28 -7.98
CA VAL A 134 0.93 10.92 -6.73
C VAL A 134 0.12 9.96 -5.89
N PHE A 135 -1.19 10.16 -5.79
CA PHE A 135 -2.08 9.23 -5.09
C PHE A 135 -2.03 7.82 -5.67
N TYR A 136 -2.13 7.69 -6.99
CA TYR A 136 -2.06 6.38 -7.66
C TYR A 136 -0.66 5.75 -7.58
N LEU A 137 0.40 6.53 -7.66
CA LEU A 137 1.77 6.04 -7.44
C LEU A 137 1.96 5.54 -6.00
N THR A 138 1.32 6.20 -5.03
CA THR A 138 1.35 5.79 -3.63
C THR A 138 0.65 4.44 -3.42
N ARG A 139 -0.50 4.22 -4.06
CA ARG A 139 -1.18 2.91 -4.11
C ARG A 139 -0.32 1.85 -4.79
N LEU A 140 0.30 2.20 -5.92
CA LEU A 140 1.18 1.29 -6.66
C LEU A 140 2.38 0.84 -5.82
N ALA A 141 2.97 1.73 -5.02
CA ALA A 141 4.06 1.37 -4.12
C ALA A 141 3.62 0.32 -3.08
N GLY A 142 2.40 0.44 -2.56
CA GLY A 142 1.78 -0.57 -1.69
C GLY A 142 1.67 -1.92 -2.40
N LEU A 143 1.04 -1.95 -3.59
CA LEU A 143 0.88 -3.16 -4.39
C LEU A 143 2.21 -3.85 -4.69
N LEU A 144 3.21 -3.11 -5.15
CA LEU A 144 4.53 -3.66 -5.46
C LEU A 144 5.21 -4.25 -4.22
N SER A 145 5.09 -3.58 -3.09
CA SER A 145 5.63 -4.07 -1.81
C SER A 145 4.93 -5.35 -1.37
N TYR A 146 3.60 -5.42 -1.50
CA TYR A 146 2.84 -6.63 -1.23
C TYR A 146 3.28 -7.80 -2.12
N ILE A 147 3.33 -7.59 -3.44
CA ILE A 147 3.76 -8.60 -4.41
C ILE A 147 5.17 -9.12 -4.06
N LEU A 148 6.09 -8.21 -3.74
CA LEU A 148 7.46 -8.59 -3.35
C LEU A 148 7.47 -9.48 -2.10
N LEU A 149 6.74 -9.11 -1.05
CA LEU A 149 6.67 -9.86 0.20
C LEU A 149 6.05 -11.26 -0.01
N ILE A 150 4.97 -11.36 -0.79
CA ILE A 150 4.36 -12.65 -1.13
C ILE A 150 5.30 -13.51 -1.98
N TRP A 151 5.97 -12.92 -2.96
CA TRP A 151 6.95 -13.65 -3.76
C TRP A 151 8.10 -14.19 -2.91
N LEU A 152 8.64 -13.40 -1.98
CA LEU A 152 9.66 -13.85 -1.02
C LEU A 152 9.11 -14.98 -0.14
N SER A 153 7.86 -14.91 0.27
CA SER A 153 7.20 -15.98 1.03
C SER A 153 7.12 -17.28 0.25
N LEU A 154 6.80 -17.22 -1.06
CA LEU A 154 6.81 -18.39 -1.93
C LEU A 154 8.20 -18.99 -2.15
N ARG A 155 9.26 -18.17 -2.06
CA ARG A 155 10.65 -18.65 -2.11
C ARG A 155 11.03 -19.39 -0.84
N LEU A 156 10.47 -19.02 0.27
CA LEU A 156 10.82 -19.52 1.59
C LEU A 156 9.99 -20.76 1.98
N ILE A 157 8.68 -20.77 1.64
CA ILE A 157 7.77 -21.84 2.03
C ILE A 157 8.17 -23.19 1.40
N PRO A 158 8.28 -24.29 2.20
CA PRO A 158 8.77 -25.57 1.70
C PRO A 158 7.72 -26.36 0.92
N TYR A 159 6.43 -26.18 1.23
CA TYR A 159 5.31 -26.88 0.60
C TYR A 159 4.06 -25.98 0.54
N GLY A 160 3.03 -26.39 -0.18
CA GLY A 160 1.75 -25.65 -0.24
C GLY A 160 1.82 -24.32 -1.03
N LYS A 161 2.81 -24.14 -1.91
CA LYS A 161 3.04 -22.89 -2.66
C LYS A 161 1.82 -22.41 -3.44
N TRP A 162 1.07 -23.32 -4.05
CA TRP A 162 -0.18 -22.96 -4.76
C TRP A 162 -1.26 -22.45 -3.82
N LEU A 163 -1.44 -23.09 -2.67
CA LEU A 163 -2.39 -22.62 -1.67
C LEU A 163 -2.03 -21.22 -1.18
N PHE A 164 -0.75 -20.99 -0.91
CA PHE A 164 -0.25 -19.67 -0.51
C PHE A 164 -0.49 -18.60 -1.58
N ALA A 165 -0.20 -18.92 -2.84
CA ALA A 165 -0.45 -18.01 -3.95
C ALA A 165 -1.95 -17.69 -4.11
N LEU A 166 -2.83 -18.68 -4.00
CA LEU A 166 -4.28 -18.47 -4.10
C LEU A 166 -4.84 -17.65 -2.93
N LEU A 167 -4.36 -17.87 -1.71
CA LEU A 167 -4.74 -17.06 -0.55
C LEU A 167 -4.29 -15.60 -0.73
N ALA A 168 -3.06 -15.37 -1.20
CA ALA A 168 -2.54 -14.04 -1.47
C ALA A 168 -3.26 -13.33 -2.62
N LEU A 169 -3.83 -14.07 -3.56
CA LEU A 169 -4.62 -13.55 -4.69
C LEU A 169 -6.12 -13.45 -4.36
N SER A 170 -6.51 -13.70 -3.11
CA SER A 170 -7.92 -13.51 -2.73
C SER A 170 -8.36 -12.06 -3.00
N PRO A 171 -9.61 -11.83 -3.42
CA PRO A 171 -10.07 -10.49 -3.79
C PRO A 171 -9.85 -9.45 -2.67
N ILE A 172 -10.10 -9.83 -1.43
CA ILE A 172 -9.92 -8.93 -0.29
C ILE A 172 -8.45 -8.57 -0.06
N ALA A 173 -7.54 -9.53 -0.20
CA ALA A 173 -6.11 -9.27 -0.05
C ALA A 173 -5.57 -8.34 -1.15
N LEU A 174 -6.01 -8.53 -2.39
CA LEU A 174 -5.64 -7.65 -3.50
C LEU A 174 -6.26 -6.26 -3.36
N LEU A 175 -7.52 -6.15 -2.90
CA LEU A 175 -8.13 -4.84 -2.63
C LEU A 175 -7.36 -4.09 -1.54
N GLN A 176 -6.95 -4.76 -0.47
CA GLN A 176 -6.10 -4.14 0.55
C GLN A 176 -4.71 -3.78 0.02
N ALA A 177 -4.14 -4.59 -0.85
CA ALA A 177 -2.82 -4.33 -1.42
C ALA A 177 -2.78 -3.08 -2.32
N VAL A 178 -3.89 -2.69 -2.94
CA VAL A 178 -3.99 -1.51 -3.81
C VAL A 178 -4.54 -0.27 -3.11
N THR A 179 -4.76 -0.32 -1.81
CA THR A 179 -5.14 0.84 -1.00
C THR A 179 -3.95 1.38 -0.20
N ILE A 180 -4.03 2.64 0.19
CA ILE A 180 -3.04 3.21 1.11
C ILE A 180 -3.43 2.74 2.51
N SER A 181 -2.79 1.65 2.95
CA SER A 181 -3.11 1.02 4.23
C SER A 181 -1.87 0.35 4.85
N ALA A 182 -1.84 0.33 6.17
CA ALA A 182 -0.88 -0.46 6.94
C ALA A 182 -1.08 -1.97 6.72
N ASP A 183 -2.30 -2.40 6.39
CA ASP A 183 -2.65 -3.80 6.15
C ASP A 183 -1.89 -4.40 4.96
N THR A 184 -1.57 -3.59 3.97
CA THR A 184 -0.79 -3.99 2.80
C THR A 184 0.51 -4.69 3.20
N ILE A 185 1.31 -4.04 4.02
CA ILE A 185 2.60 -4.56 4.48
C ILE A 185 2.42 -5.59 5.58
N SER A 186 1.45 -5.39 6.50
CA SER A 186 1.14 -6.34 7.58
C SER A 186 0.77 -7.72 7.02
N ASN A 187 -0.09 -7.78 6.01
CA ASN A 187 -0.46 -9.02 5.35
C ASN A 187 0.75 -9.67 4.68
N GLY A 188 1.56 -8.90 3.94
CA GLY A 188 2.78 -9.41 3.32
C GLY A 188 3.76 -10.00 4.35
N ILE A 189 3.96 -9.31 5.48
CA ILE A 189 4.82 -9.78 6.59
C ILE A 189 4.23 -11.03 7.22
N ALA A 190 2.91 -11.13 7.41
CA ALA A 190 2.25 -12.31 7.96
C ALA A 190 2.51 -13.55 7.08
N PHE A 191 2.37 -13.43 5.76
CA PHE A 191 2.72 -14.49 4.82
C PHE A 191 4.19 -14.89 4.94
N LEU A 192 5.10 -13.91 4.99
CA LEU A 192 6.53 -14.14 5.10
C LEU A 192 6.89 -14.86 6.43
N PHE A 193 6.27 -14.42 7.52
CA PHE A 193 6.45 -15.01 8.84
C PHE A 193 5.99 -16.47 8.86
N ILE A 194 4.78 -16.77 8.37
CA ILE A 194 4.24 -18.13 8.30
C ILE A 194 5.15 -19.02 7.44
N ALA A 195 5.60 -18.52 6.28
CA ALA A 195 6.53 -19.26 5.41
C ALA A 195 7.84 -19.57 6.13
N GLY A 196 8.37 -18.62 6.90
CA GLY A 196 9.58 -18.78 7.70
C GLY A 196 9.42 -19.84 8.79
N VAL A 197 8.34 -19.79 9.54
CA VAL A 197 8.03 -20.78 10.59
C VAL A 197 7.92 -22.17 10.00
N LEU A 198 7.22 -22.35 8.87
CA LEU A 198 7.08 -23.64 8.21
C LEU A 198 8.43 -24.16 7.66
N ALA A 199 9.26 -23.26 7.13
CA ALA A 199 10.61 -23.62 6.66
C ALA A 199 11.51 -24.10 7.80
N ILE A 200 11.45 -23.48 8.97
CA ILE A 200 12.21 -23.89 10.16
C ILE A 200 11.66 -25.21 10.70
N ALA A 201 10.33 -25.33 10.81
CA ALA A 201 9.69 -26.54 11.35
C ALA A 201 9.98 -27.81 10.53
N GLN A 202 10.26 -27.65 9.22
CA GLN A 202 10.58 -28.79 8.36
C GLN A 202 12.04 -29.25 8.47
N LYS A 203 12.91 -28.48 9.12
CA LYS A 203 14.32 -28.89 9.29
C LYS A 203 14.42 -29.97 10.37
N GLU A 204 15.20 -31.02 10.07
CA GLU A 204 15.46 -32.09 11.04
C GLU A 204 16.29 -31.60 12.25
N LYS A 205 17.16 -30.60 12.04
CA LYS A 205 17.95 -29.95 13.10
C LYS A 205 17.96 -28.44 12.89
N ILE A 206 17.57 -27.71 13.93
CA ILE A 206 17.68 -26.26 13.98
C ILE A 206 19.14 -25.89 14.17
N GLN A 207 19.72 -25.10 13.27
CA GLN A 207 21.08 -24.57 13.36
C GLN A 207 21.05 -23.14 13.91
N LYS A 208 22.17 -22.66 14.51
CA LYS A 208 22.28 -21.29 15.05
C LYS A 208 21.93 -20.19 14.04
N LYS A 209 22.14 -20.45 12.74
CA LYS A 209 21.79 -19.50 11.66
C LYS A 209 20.28 -19.39 11.38
N ASP A 210 19.48 -20.18 12.03
CA ASP A 210 18.02 -20.22 11.85
C ASP A 210 17.27 -19.31 12.87
N TRP A 211 18.05 -18.66 13.75
CA TRP A 211 17.58 -17.69 14.76
C TRP A 211 17.73 -16.22 14.29
#